data_1da9a7137406072192cafc6c3bad841a
#
_entry.id   1da9a7137406072192cafc6c3bad841a
#
_cell.length_a   1.000
_cell.length_b   1.000
_cell.length_c   1.000
_cell.angle_alpha   90.00
_cell.angle_beta   90.00
_cell.angle_gamma   90.00
#
_symmetry.space_group_name_H-M   'P 1'
#
loop_
_entity.id
_entity.type
_entity.pdbx_description
1 polymer ?
#
loop_
_entity_poly.entity_id
_entity_poly.type
_entity_poly.pdbx_seq_one_letter_code
_entity_poly.pdbx_strand_id
1 'polypeptide(L)'
;MKSTLQELSLKEIIFQFRSGTLSSRDLVESAIQSHKEGLGAYRDFRRDAALEMASLADQAFRCGTDLGPLQGIPVSVKDLYGLSGTRTYAGSPKALPGAFEKEGPVISSLRCQHAVFMGKTHTVEFAFGGLGVNSHWGTPRNPWDANTHRVPGGSSCGAGVSLQEGSAWIALGSDTAGSVRVPACMTGCVGLKTSFGRWSLEGIFPLSPTLDTAGILTRTAEDALLGFCAIDPAYQGRQAELMKEVESLEPASICISTGDTNLWDGCEPGIAEIVEEALGELGRAGVRMVESTVSETEQAIELFRIGSVPGIELKEFLMSNLPSWIETADPVVGSRIKSSSSVDAGEYLRRLRVLKKLASDVQSHFETVDLIACPTLPISPPALAEVSAVEGYAPRNVASLRNTVVGNVLGLCGITLPVGLDASGMPVGLQLLGKHGSDAKLLSMACRIEKILGTSRQRLGIAPCFK
;
A
#
# COMPACT_ATOMS: atom_id res chain seq x y z
N MET A 1 -31.87 -9.57 -2.11
CA MET A 1 -30.65 -10.35 -1.75
C MET A 1 -30.05 -9.71 -0.52
N LYS A 2 -29.75 -10.46 0.55
CA LYS A 2 -28.94 -9.89 1.66
C LYS A 2 -27.57 -9.58 1.08
N SER A 3 -27.09 -8.33 1.17
CA SER A 3 -25.71 -8.00 0.84
C SER A 3 -24.78 -8.91 1.66
N THR A 4 -23.76 -9.46 1.03
CA THR A 4 -22.75 -10.21 1.77
C THR A 4 -21.97 -9.22 2.67
N LEU A 5 -21.48 -9.64 3.82
CA LEU A 5 -20.72 -8.76 4.75
C LEU A 5 -19.50 -8.10 4.05
N GLN A 6 -18.96 -8.77 3.02
CA GLN A 6 -17.86 -8.24 2.20
C GLN A 6 -18.25 -7.04 1.32
N GLU A 7 -19.54 -6.81 1.10
CA GLU A 7 -20.03 -5.66 0.31
C GLU A 7 -20.22 -4.40 1.15
N LEU A 8 -20.24 -4.54 2.50
CA LEU A 8 -20.38 -3.40 3.40
C LEU A 8 -19.10 -2.57 3.43
N SER A 9 -19.27 -1.24 3.42
CA SER A 9 -18.20 -0.29 3.75
C SER A 9 -17.80 -0.42 5.22
N LEU A 10 -16.58 0.00 5.54
CA LEU A 10 -16.11 0.02 6.92
C LEU A 10 -17.02 0.88 7.81
N LYS A 11 -17.52 2.01 7.27
CA LYS A 11 -18.47 2.89 7.96
C LYS A 11 -19.78 2.18 8.32
N GLU A 12 -20.34 1.38 7.40
CA GLU A 12 -21.56 0.61 7.66
C GLU A 12 -21.31 -0.48 8.70
N ILE A 13 -20.17 -1.18 8.65
CA ILE A 13 -19.79 -2.17 9.67
C ILE A 13 -19.65 -1.53 11.05
N ILE A 14 -18.93 -0.41 11.14
CA ILE A 14 -18.77 0.35 12.39
C ILE A 14 -20.14 0.77 12.97
N PHE A 15 -21.06 1.23 12.11
CA PHE A 15 -22.41 1.56 12.55
C PHE A 15 -23.16 0.33 13.07
N GLN A 16 -23.08 -0.81 12.37
CA GLN A 16 -23.74 -2.04 12.80
C GLN A 16 -23.16 -2.63 14.09
N PHE A 17 -21.86 -2.52 14.32
CA PHE A 17 -21.24 -2.90 15.60
C PHE A 17 -21.78 -2.06 16.76
N ARG A 18 -21.83 -0.73 16.58
CA ARG A 18 -22.36 0.19 17.61
C ARG A 18 -23.85 0.05 17.88
N SER A 19 -24.63 -0.32 16.86
CA SER A 19 -26.05 -0.61 17.01
C SER A 19 -26.36 -2.02 17.52
N GLY A 20 -25.33 -2.89 17.63
CA GLY A 20 -25.49 -4.28 18.07
C GLY A 20 -26.19 -5.19 17.04
N THR A 21 -26.31 -4.74 15.77
CA THR A 21 -26.92 -5.53 14.68
C THR A 21 -25.95 -6.48 14.00
N LEU A 22 -24.65 -6.31 14.22
CA LEU A 22 -23.57 -7.17 13.77
C LEU A 22 -22.57 -7.35 14.91
N SER A 23 -22.01 -8.54 15.10
CA SER A 23 -20.89 -8.77 16.01
C SER A 23 -19.56 -8.83 15.26
N SER A 24 -18.46 -8.51 15.95
CA SER A 24 -17.12 -8.71 15.42
C SER A 24 -16.86 -10.17 15.06
N ARG A 25 -17.39 -11.09 15.91
CA ARG A 25 -17.28 -12.52 15.65
C ARG A 25 -17.92 -12.92 14.33
N ASP A 26 -19.14 -12.44 14.00
CA ASP A 26 -19.81 -12.75 12.74
C ASP A 26 -19.00 -12.24 11.54
N LEU A 27 -18.43 -11.02 11.65
CA LEU A 27 -17.59 -10.46 10.61
C LEU A 27 -16.30 -11.27 10.40
N VAL A 28 -15.64 -11.69 11.47
CA VAL A 28 -14.42 -12.49 11.43
C VAL A 28 -14.69 -13.90 10.90
N GLU A 29 -15.80 -14.53 11.29
CA GLU A 29 -16.21 -15.83 10.73
C GLU A 29 -16.46 -15.72 9.21
N SER A 30 -17.09 -14.65 8.75
CA SER A 30 -17.28 -14.36 7.34
C SER A 30 -15.94 -14.11 6.61
N ALA A 31 -15.01 -13.39 7.23
CA ALA A 31 -13.65 -13.16 6.71
C ALA A 31 -12.88 -14.49 6.58
N ILE A 32 -12.98 -15.37 7.57
CA ILE A 32 -12.38 -16.71 7.55
C ILE A 32 -12.96 -17.56 6.41
N GLN A 33 -14.26 -17.53 6.19
CA GLN A 33 -14.92 -18.26 5.11
C GLN A 33 -14.54 -17.74 3.72
N SER A 34 -14.22 -16.45 3.62
CA SER A 34 -13.81 -15.79 2.38
C SER A 34 -12.37 -16.10 2.00
N HIS A 35 -11.51 -16.47 2.96
CA HIS A 35 -10.11 -16.78 2.69
C HIS A 35 -9.96 -17.93 1.72
N LYS A 36 -9.16 -17.72 0.68
CA LYS A 36 -8.84 -18.71 -0.37
C LYS A 36 -7.33 -19.01 -0.35
N GLU A 37 -6.97 -20.11 0.27
CA GLU A 37 -5.59 -20.57 0.38
C GLU A 37 -4.87 -20.59 -0.99
N GLY A 38 -5.57 -20.98 -2.05
CA GLY A 38 -5.04 -21.02 -3.42
C GLY A 38 -4.65 -19.65 -4.02
N LEU A 39 -5.05 -18.53 -3.42
CA LEU A 39 -4.60 -17.18 -3.81
C LEU A 39 -3.32 -16.75 -3.08
N GLY A 40 -2.95 -17.43 -1.98
CA GLY A 40 -1.70 -17.18 -1.26
C GLY A 40 -1.59 -15.80 -0.62
N ALA A 41 -2.69 -15.23 -0.09
CA ALA A 41 -2.64 -13.93 0.57
C ALA A 41 -1.77 -13.95 1.83
N TYR A 42 -1.86 -15.03 2.60
CA TYR A 42 -1.21 -15.16 3.90
C TYR A 42 -0.10 -16.21 3.89
N ARG A 43 1.01 -15.88 4.52
CA ARG A 43 2.03 -16.85 4.94
C ARG A 43 1.59 -17.57 6.23
N ASP A 44 0.92 -16.84 7.14
CA ASP A 44 0.41 -17.35 8.42
C ASP A 44 -0.99 -16.79 8.67
N PHE A 45 -2.01 -17.61 8.46
CA PHE A 45 -3.42 -17.23 8.69
C PHE A 45 -3.89 -17.72 10.04
N ARG A 46 -4.30 -16.81 10.93
CA ARG A 46 -4.49 -17.03 12.38
C ARG A 46 -5.96 -17.13 12.79
N ARG A 47 -6.67 -18.12 12.23
CA ARG A 47 -8.12 -18.31 12.43
C ARG A 47 -8.55 -18.27 13.90
N ASP A 48 -7.96 -19.10 14.77
CA ASP A 48 -8.41 -19.26 16.15
C ASP A 48 -8.11 -17.98 16.97
N ALA A 49 -6.90 -17.42 16.84
CA ALA A 49 -6.53 -16.18 17.48
C ALA A 49 -7.41 -15.00 17.03
N ALA A 50 -7.81 -14.96 15.76
CA ALA A 50 -8.72 -13.93 15.26
C ALA A 50 -10.12 -14.03 15.91
N LEU A 51 -10.64 -15.24 16.07
CA LEU A 51 -11.93 -15.47 16.76
C LEU A 51 -11.88 -15.08 18.25
N GLU A 52 -10.76 -15.32 18.93
CA GLU A 52 -10.54 -14.88 20.31
C GLU A 52 -10.51 -13.35 20.40
N MET A 53 -9.75 -12.66 19.52
CA MET A 53 -9.71 -11.20 19.45
C MET A 53 -11.08 -10.59 19.15
N ALA A 54 -11.85 -11.18 18.23
CA ALA A 54 -13.21 -10.76 17.92
C ALA A 54 -14.13 -10.85 19.14
N SER A 55 -14.01 -11.94 19.91
CA SER A 55 -14.80 -12.13 21.13
C SER A 55 -14.48 -11.08 22.22
N LEU A 56 -13.21 -10.66 22.33
CA LEU A 56 -12.80 -9.56 23.21
C LEU A 56 -13.39 -8.22 22.76
N ALA A 57 -13.37 -7.93 21.45
CA ALA A 57 -13.98 -6.72 20.89
C ALA A 57 -15.50 -6.69 21.16
N ASP A 58 -16.20 -7.81 20.97
CA ASP A 58 -17.63 -7.92 21.27
C ASP A 58 -17.94 -7.75 22.76
N GLN A 59 -17.07 -8.24 23.64
CA GLN A 59 -17.21 -8.03 25.07
C GLN A 59 -17.08 -6.55 25.42
N ALA A 60 -16.11 -5.85 24.84
CA ALA A 60 -15.94 -4.41 25.05
C ALA A 60 -17.18 -3.62 24.58
N PHE A 61 -17.74 -3.93 23.40
CA PHE A 61 -18.99 -3.31 22.94
C PHE A 61 -20.16 -3.56 23.89
N ARG A 62 -20.34 -4.79 24.41
CA ARG A 62 -21.38 -5.11 25.40
C ARG A 62 -21.22 -4.34 26.70
N CYS A 63 -20.00 -4.00 27.09
CA CYS A 63 -19.72 -3.15 28.26
C CYS A 63 -19.84 -1.65 27.94
N GLY A 64 -20.27 -1.25 26.75
CA GLY A 64 -20.39 0.15 26.34
C GLY A 64 -19.05 0.83 26.03
N THR A 65 -17.98 0.05 25.80
CA THR A 65 -16.65 0.59 25.51
C THR A 65 -16.43 0.70 24.00
N ASP A 66 -16.29 1.94 23.51
CA ASP A 66 -15.87 2.25 22.12
C ASP A 66 -14.40 2.68 22.14
N LEU A 67 -13.54 1.84 21.54
CA LEU A 67 -12.08 2.02 21.53
C LEU A 67 -11.57 2.70 20.26
N GLY A 68 -12.44 2.92 19.27
CA GLY A 68 -12.06 3.58 18.03
C GLY A 68 -12.62 2.91 16.77
N PRO A 69 -12.29 3.47 15.57
CA PRO A 69 -12.93 3.06 14.32
C PRO A 69 -12.58 1.64 13.89
N LEU A 70 -11.49 1.06 14.36
CA LEU A 70 -11.09 -0.31 13.95
C LEU A 70 -11.36 -1.36 15.04
N GLN A 71 -12.14 -1.05 16.08
CA GLN A 71 -12.56 -2.04 17.07
C GLN A 71 -13.32 -3.18 16.40
N GLY A 72 -12.82 -4.41 16.56
CA GLY A 72 -13.43 -5.62 16.01
C GLY A 72 -13.25 -5.82 14.50
N ILE A 73 -12.52 -4.97 13.82
CA ILE A 73 -12.31 -5.01 12.36
C ILE A 73 -11.16 -5.95 12.00
N PRO A 74 -11.34 -6.86 11.01
CA PRO A 74 -10.28 -7.72 10.48
C PRO A 74 -9.18 -6.92 9.77
N VAL A 75 -7.93 -7.10 10.23
CA VAL A 75 -6.73 -6.45 9.72
C VAL A 75 -5.70 -7.51 9.31
N SER A 76 -5.17 -7.44 8.10
CA SER A 76 -4.04 -8.24 7.65
C SER A 76 -2.73 -7.49 7.83
N VAL A 77 -1.64 -8.20 8.17
CA VAL A 77 -0.37 -7.59 8.58
C VAL A 77 0.75 -8.11 7.70
N LYS A 78 1.45 -7.23 6.98
CA LYS A 78 2.62 -7.61 6.17
C LYS A 78 3.68 -8.30 7.03
N ASP A 79 4.29 -9.37 6.52
CA ASP A 79 5.29 -10.15 7.26
C ASP A 79 6.66 -9.44 7.39
N LEU A 80 6.63 -8.14 7.60
CA LEU A 80 7.73 -7.31 8.06
C LEU A 80 7.48 -6.77 9.48
N TYR A 81 6.21 -6.67 9.88
CA TYR A 81 5.82 -6.16 11.18
C TYR A 81 5.97 -7.23 12.25
N GLY A 82 6.54 -6.87 13.39
CA GLY A 82 6.42 -7.66 14.60
C GLY A 82 4.94 -7.74 15.02
N LEU A 83 4.48 -8.95 15.32
CA LEU A 83 3.12 -9.21 15.81
C LEU A 83 3.21 -10.30 16.88
N SER A 84 2.79 -9.98 18.08
CA SER A 84 2.87 -10.88 19.25
C SER A 84 2.22 -12.24 18.98
N GLY A 85 2.93 -13.30 19.34
CA GLY A 85 2.50 -14.68 19.10
C GLY A 85 2.71 -15.18 17.67
N THR A 86 3.46 -14.44 16.84
CA THR A 86 3.88 -14.85 15.49
C THR A 86 5.38 -14.67 15.30
N ARG A 87 5.97 -15.48 14.40
CA ARG A 87 7.32 -15.22 13.92
C ARG A 87 7.30 -14.28 12.71
N THR A 88 8.33 -13.46 12.59
CA THR A 88 8.56 -12.62 11.41
C THR A 88 9.63 -13.27 10.54
N TYR A 89 9.36 -13.39 9.24
CA TYR A 89 10.29 -13.99 8.26
C TYR A 89 10.80 -12.94 7.27
N ALA A 90 10.09 -11.83 7.11
CA ALA A 90 10.38 -10.83 6.08
C ALA A 90 10.49 -11.45 4.66
N GLY A 91 9.68 -12.46 4.37
CA GLY A 91 9.72 -13.21 3.10
C GLY A 91 10.89 -14.18 2.94
N SER A 92 11.82 -14.26 3.90
CA SER A 92 12.96 -15.18 3.91
C SER A 92 12.55 -16.60 4.29
N PRO A 93 13.29 -17.65 3.88
CA PRO A 93 13.01 -19.03 4.29
C PRO A 93 13.25 -19.28 5.78
N LYS A 94 14.02 -18.43 6.44
CA LYS A 94 14.34 -18.52 7.87
C LYS A 94 13.60 -17.46 8.68
N ALA A 95 13.05 -17.84 9.83
CA ALA A 95 12.52 -16.88 10.78
C ALA A 95 13.62 -15.90 11.24
N LEU A 96 13.30 -14.63 11.31
CA LEU A 96 14.18 -13.61 11.88
C LEU A 96 14.36 -13.83 13.39
N PRO A 97 15.43 -13.28 14.00
CA PRO A 97 15.59 -13.29 15.46
C PRO A 97 14.37 -12.69 16.19
N GLY A 98 14.09 -13.14 17.42
CA GLY A 98 12.92 -12.74 18.20
C GLY A 98 12.76 -11.23 18.44
N ALA A 99 13.83 -10.43 18.28
CA ALA A 99 13.73 -8.97 18.32
C ALA A 99 12.76 -8.40 17.26
N PHE A 100 12.59 -9.11 16.12
CA PHE A 100 11.65 -8.72 15.05
C PHE A 100 10.21 -9.18 15.27
N GLU A 101 9.93 -9.82 16.40
CA GLU A 101 8.56 -10.18 16.82
C GLU A 101 7.92 -9.10 17.69
N LYS A 102 8.73 -8.12 18.16
CA LYS A 102 8.25 -7.01 19.00
C LYS A 102 7.37 -6.06 18.20
N GLU A 103 6.17 -5.78 18.73
CA GLU A 103 5.24 -4.83 18.14
C GLU A 103 5.74 -3.38 18.28
N GLY A 104 5.61 -2.63 17.21
CA GLY A 104 5.84 -1.20 17.19
C GLY A 104 4.54 -0.39 17.31
N PRO A 105 4.65 0.96 17.28
CA PRO A 105 3.51 1.86 17.51
C PRO A 105 2.32 1.65 16.56
N VAL A 106 2.53 1.29 15.28
CA VAL A 106 1.45 1.03 14.32
C VAL A 106 0.60 -0.15 14.77
N ILE A 107 1.20 -1.27 15.14
CA ILE A 107 0.48 -2.45 15.65
C ILE A 107 -0.15 -2.14 17.00
N SER A 108 0.57 -1.47 17.90
CA SER A 108 0.07 -1.11 19.24
C SER A 108 -1.17 -0.22 19.17
N SER A 109 -1.22 0.76 18.26
CA SER A 109 -2.41 1.61 18.06
C SER A 109 -3.66 0.81 17.70
N LEU A 110 -3.51 -0.19 16.83
CA LEU A 110 -4.60 -1.07 16.41
C LEU A 110 -4.99 -2.06 17.51
N ARG A 111 -4.01 -2.59 18.23
CA ARG A 111 -4.24 -3.50 19.36
C ARG A 111 -5.01 -2.81 20.49
N CYS A 112 -4.66 -1.56 20.82
CA CYS A 112 -5.38 -0.75 21.82
C CYS A 112 -6.86 -0.53 21.46
N GLN A 113 -7.20 -0.59 20.17
CA GLN A 113 -8.59 -0.52 19.70
C GLN A 113 -9.25 -1.89 19.57
N HIS A 114 -8.62 -2.98 19.98
CA HIS A 114 -9.11 -4.35 19.77
C HIS A 114 -9.39 -4.67 18.28
N ALA A 115 -8.58 -4.16 17.35
CA ALA A 115 -8.60 -4.62 15.97
C ALA A 115 -8.23 -6.11 15.91
N VAL A 116 -8.81 -6.85 14.96
CA VAL A 116 -8.61 -8.29 14.84
C VAL A 116 -7.53 -8.61 13.81
N PHE A 117 -6.38 -9.10 14.26
CA PHE A 117 -5.28 -9.46 13.35
C PHE A 117 -5.51 -10.84 12.74
N MET A 118 -5.82 -10.88 11.44
CA MET A 118 -6.11 -12.11 10.70
C MET A 118 -4.86 -12.96 10.43
N GLY A 119 -3.67 -12.35 10.50
CA GLY A 119 -2.40 -13.04 10.29
C GLY A 119 -1.38 -12.23 9.50
N LYS A 120 -0.28 -12.93 9.12
CA LYS A 120 0.87 -12.35 8.42
C LYS A 120 0.74 -12.60 6.92
N THR A 121 0.64 -11.53 6.11
CA THR A 121 0.54 -11.64 4.65
C THR A 121 1.91 -11.84 4.01
N HIS A 122 1.90 -12.47 2.83
CA HIS A 122 3.09 -12.61 2.00
C HIS A 122 3.74 -11.26 1.67
N THR A 123 5.07 -11.27 1.63
CA THR A 123 5.90 -10.14 1.19
C THR A 123 7.04 -10.65 0.30
N VAL A 124 7.53 -9.80 -0.60
CA VAL A 124 8.83 -10.05 -1.24
C VAL A 124 9.91 -10.09 -0.18
N GLU A 125 10.90 -10.96 -0.34
CA GLU A 125 11.98 -11.11 0.64
C GLU A 125 12.65 -9.77 0.93
N PHE A 126 12.76 -9.42 2.22
CA PHE A 126 13.28 -8.16 2.75
C PHE A 126 12.62 -6.90 2.15
N ALA A 127 11.38 -7.01 1.69
CA ALA A 127 10.66 -5.95 0.96
C ALA A 127 11.34 -5.49 -0.35
N PHE A 128 12.36 -6.19 -0.84
CA PHE A 128 13.23 -5.72 -1.92
C PHE A 128 12.76 -6.15 -3.30
N GLY A 129 11.57 -5.71 -3.71
CA GLY A 129 11.02 -5.92 -5.05
C GLY A 129 9.59 -5.40 -5.22
N GLY A 130 9.26 -4.90 -6.42
CA GLY A 130 7.97 -4.27 -6.76
C GLY A 130 6.92 -5.21 -7.37
N LEU A 131 7.30 -6.42 -7.81
CA LEU A 131 6.39 -7.31 -8.53
C LEU A 131 5.67 -8.34 -7.65
N GLY A 132 6.12 -8.56 -6.42
CA GLY A 132 5.47 -9.51 -5.50
C GLY A 132 6.00 -10.94 -5.59
N VAL A 133 7.07 -11.19 -6.35
CA VAL A 133 7.66 -12.52 -6.52
C VAL A 133 8.42 -12.93 -5.26
N ASN A 134 8.21 -14.16 -4.82
CA ASN A 134 8.96 -14.80 -3.72
C ASN A 134 9.13 -16.28 -4.03
N SER A 135 10.37 -16.75 -4.19
CA SER A 135 10.67 -18.15 -4.54
C SER A 135 10.59 -19.11 -3.34
N HIS A 136 10.68 -18.59 -2.11
CA HIS A 136 10.69 -19.42 -0.90
C HIS A 136 9.28 -19.87 -0.46
N TRP A 137 8.32 -18.92 -0.56
CA TRP A 137 6.96 -19.12 -0.04
C TRP A 137 5.90 -19.17 -1.14
N GLY A 138 6.30 -18.98 -2.40
CA GLY A 138 5.42 -18.81 -3.53
C GLY A 138 4.96 -17.35 -3.69
N THR A 139 4.48 -17.04 -4.87
CA THR A 139 3.96 -15.72 -5.25
C THR A 139 2.44 -15.74 -5.12
N PRO A 140 1.82 -14.81 -4.38
CA PRO A 140 0.36 -14.70 -4.34
C PRO A 140 -0.20 -14.46 -5.75
N ARG A 141 -1.37 -15.01 -6.01
CA ARG A 141 -2.04 -14.85 -7.31
C ARG A 141 -2.83 -13.56 -7.35
N ASN A 142 -2.69 -12.82 -8.44
CA ASN A 142 -3.53 -11.65 -8.69
C ASN A 142 -4.97 -12.08 -8.95
N PRO A 143 -5.97 -11.58 -8.18
CA PRO A 143 -7.37 -12.01 -8.30
C PRO A 143 -8.06 -11.60 -9.62
N TRP A 144 -7.46 -10.66 -10.37
CA TRP A 144 -8.03 -10.13 -11.61
C TRP A 144 -7.80 -11.00 -12.83
N ASP A 145 -6.99 -12.05 -12.73
CA ASP A 145 -6.84 -13.06 -13.79
C ASP A 145 -7.06 -14.47 -13.24
N ALA A 146 -8.22 -15.06 -13.57
CA ALA A 146 -8.57 -16.41 -13.15
C ALA A 146 -7.80 -17.50 -13.93
N ASN A 147 -7.28 -17.18 -15.10
CA ASN A 147 -6.65 -18.13 -16.01
C ASN A 147 -5.12 -18.11 -15.89
N THR A 148 -4.52 -16.91 -15.97
CA THR A 148 -3.07 -16.73 -15.91
C THR A 148 -2.65 -16.35 -14.50
N HIS A 149 -1.59 -16.97 -13.98
CA HIS A 149 -1.00 -16.52 -12.72
C HIS A 149 -0.23 -15.21 -12.98
N ARG A 150 -0.89 -14.07 -12.78
CA ARG A 150 -0.25 -12.75 -12.80
C ARG A 150 0.22 -12.37 -11.41
N VAL A 151 1.28 -11.55 -11.36
CA VAL A 151 1.82 -11.03 -10.10
C VAL A 151 0.86 -10.01 -9.47
N PRO A 152 0.74 -9.97 -8.14
CA PRO A 152 -0.16 -9.04 -7.45
C PRO A 152 0.48 -7.68 -7.15
N GLY A 153 1.74 -7.47 -7.60
CA GLY A 153 2.53 -6.34 -7.15
C GLY A 153 3.15 -6.55 -5.77
N GLY A 154 4.15 -5.74 -5.44
CA GLY A 154 4.94 -5.86 -4.22
C GLY A 154 5.57 -4.55 -3.76
N SER A 155 6.24 -4.66 -2.65
CA SER A 155 6.56 -5.83 -1.84
C SER A 155 5.43 -6.31 -0.92
N SER A 156 4.35 -5.53 -0.66
CA SER A 156 3.22 -5.95 0.18
C SER A 156 2.25 -6.85 -0.63
N CYS A 157 2.76 -7.97 -1.17
CA CYS A 157 2.10 -8.74 -2.21
C CYS A 157 0.83 -9.49 -1.75
N GLY A 158 0.75 -9.92 -0.50
CA GLY A 158 -0.46 -10.54 0.04
C GLY A 158 -1.53 -9.56 0.50
N ALA A 159 -1.16 -8.27 0.69
CA ALA A 159 -2.04 -7.26 1.26
C ALA A 159 -3.29 -7.00 0.40
N GLY A 160 -3.09 -6.65 -0.89
CA GLY A 160 -4.21 -6.40 -1.79
C GLY A 160 -5.06 -7.64 -2.07
N VAL A 161 -4.43 -8.84 -2.10
CA VAL A 161 -5.13 -10.11 -2.26
C VAL A 161 -6.06 -10.38 -1.07
N SER A 162 -5.60 -10.13 0.18
CA SER A 162 -6.42 -10.31 1.39
C SER A 162 -7.66 -9.40 1.42
N LEU A 163 -7.55 -8.19 0.87
CA LEU A 163 -8.68 -7.26 0.73
C LEU A 163 -9.69 -7.73 -0.33
N GLN A 164 -9.19 -8.18 -1.48
CA GLN A 164 -10.02 -8.62 -2.59
C GLN A 164 -10.77 -9.92 -2.29
N GLU A 165 -10.15 -10.86 -1.59
CA GLU A 165 -10.84 -12.08 -1.15
C GLU A 165 -11.82 -11.84 0.03
N GLY A 166 -11.76 -10.68 0.69
CA GLY A 166 -12.63 -10.33 1.80
C GLY A 166 -12.21 -10.92 3.14
N SER A 167 -10.95 -11.34 3.29
CA SER A 167 -10.40 -11.83 4.58
C SER A 167 -9.88 -10.71 5.48
N ALA A 168 -9.78 -9.47 4.96
CA ALA A 168 -9.44 -8.27 5.72
C ALA A 168 -10.16 -7.03 5.15
N TRP A 169 -10.31 -5.99 5.97
CA TRP A 169 -10.81 -4.66 5.56
C TRP A 169 -9.71 -3.62 5.52
N ILE A 170 -8.68 -3.78 6.33
CA ILE A 170 -7.46 -3.00 6.32
C ILE A 170 -6.27 -3.95 6.16
N ALA A 171 -5.31 -3.61 5.31
CA ALA A 171 -4.06 -4.35 5.18
C ALA A 171 -2.88 -3.43 5.46
N LEU A 172 -2.04 -3.80 6.44
CA LEU A 172 -0.81 -3.07 6.74
C LEU A 172 0.27 -3.41 5.71
N GLY A 173 0.92 -2.40 5.17
CA GLY A 173 2.03 -2.49 4.25
C GLY A 173 3.18 -1.56 4.62
N SER A 174 4.27 -1.61 3.86
CA SER A 174 5.36 -0.64 3.89
C SER A 174 5.70 -0.21 2.47
N ASP A 175 6.16 1.03 2.30
CA ASP A 175 6.42 1.62 0.99
C ASP A 175 7.77 2.34 0.98
N THR A 176 8.74 1.79 0.24
CA THR A 176 10.10 2.33 0.07
C THR A 176 10.29 2.96 -1.31
N ALA A 177 9.59 2.42 -2.31
CA ALA A 177 9.62 2.91 -3.70
C ALA A 177 8.27 2.69 -4.41
N GLY A 178 7.20 2.35 -3.65
CA GLY A 178 5.89 2.03 -4.19
C GLY A 178 5.23 0.80 -3.55
N SER A 179 5.86 0.18 -2.56
CA SER A 179 5.45 -1.16 -2.06
C SER A 179 4.10 -1.23 -1.32
N VAL A 180 3.35 -0.15 -1.23
CA VAL A 180 1.91 -0.09 -0.88
C VAL A 180 1.09 0.21 -2.13
N ARG A 181 1.52 1.22 -2.91
CA ARG A 181 0.77 1.73 -4.08
C ARG A 181 0.80 0.76 -5.26
N VAL A 182 1.94 0.10 -5.50
CA VAL A 182 2.08 -0.92 -6.57
C VAL A 182 1.11 -2.09 -6.35
N PRO A 183 1.14 -2.81 -5.21
CA PRO A 183 0.20 -3.90 -4.99
C PRO A 183 -1.26 -3.42 -4.90
N ALA A 184 -1.53 -2.23 -4.38
CA ALA A 184 -2.87 -1.66 -4.40
C ALA A 184 -3.38 -1.46 -5.84
N CYS A 185 -2.58 -0.83 -6.70
CA CYS A 185 -2.91 -0.63 -8.10
C CYS A 185 -3.14 -1.97 -8.82
N MET A 186 -2.16 -2.90 -8.74
CA MET A 186 -2.24 -4.19 -9.43
C MET A 186 -3.41 -5.08 -8.99
N THR A 187 -3.90 -4.90 -7.77
CA THR A 187 -5.03 -5.67 -7.24
C THR A 187 -6.35 -4.89 -7.21
N GLY A 188 -6.39 -3.67 -7.74
CA GLY A 188 -7.60 -2.85 -7.77
C GLY A 188 -8.04 -2.38 -6.39
N CYS A 189 -7.10 -2.06 -5.52
CA CYS A 189 -7.32 -1.53 -4.17
C CYS A 189 -6.86 -0.07 -4.08
N VAL A 190 -7.28 0.62 -3.03
CA VAL A 190 -6.72 1.91 -2.61
C VAL A 190 -5.46 1.66 -1.78
N GLY A 191 -4.40 2.44 -2.01
CA GLY A 191 -3.15 2.31 -1.24
C GLY A 191 -2.63 3.66 -0.79
N LEU A 192 -2.55 3.87 0.52
CA LEU A 192 -2.02 5.08 1.15
C LEU A 192 -0.57 4.87 1.59
N LYS A 193 0.33 5.64 1.01
CA LYS A 193 1.70 5.85 1.49
C LYS A 193 1.74 7.13 2.29
N THR A 194 2.08 7.08 3.56
CA THR A 194 2.22 8.28 4.40
C THR A 194 3.46 9.09 4.03
N SER A 195 3.50 10.35 4.43
CA SER A 195 4.71 11.17 4.39
C SER A 195 5.87 10.46 5.10
N PHE A 196 7.11 10.67 4.62
CA PHE A 196 8.29 10.14 5.30
C PHE A 196 8.33 10.62 6.77
N GLY A 197 8.56 9.69 7.70
CA GLY A 197 8.60 9.99 9.14
C GLY A 197 7.24 10.22 9.82
N ARG A 198 6.11 10.09 9.10
CA ARG A 198 4.78 10.30 9.67
C ARG A 198 4.43 9.24 10.71
N TRP A 199 4.58 7.97 10.38
CA TRP A 199 4.39 6.86 11.29
C TRP A 199 5.72 6.23 11.67
N SER A 200 5.86 5.80 12.92
CA SER A 200 7.04 5.10 13.40
C SER A 200 7.26 3.80 12.64
N LEU A 201 8.52 3.53 12.29
CA LEU A 201 8.96 2.27 11.70
C LEU A 201 9.47 1.27 12.76
N GLU A 202 9.40 1.60 14.05
CA GLU A 202 9.72 0.66 15.12
C GLU A 202 8.84 -0.59 15.01
N GLY A 203 9.44 -1.77 15.19
CA GLY A 203 8.75 -3.04 15.03
C GLY A 203 8.49 -3.47 13.58
N ILE A 204 9.09 -2.79 12.61
CA ILE A 204 9.04 -3.15 11.18
C ILE A 204 10.45 -3.46 10.71
N PHE A 205 10.63 -4.59 9.99
CA PHE A 205 11.91 -4.93 9.36
C PHE A 205 12.31 -3.83 8.35
N PRO A 206 13.52 -3.25 8.46
CA PRO A 206 13.92 -2.15 7.60
C PRO A 206 14.42 -2.65 6.24
N LEU A 207 13.96 -2.02 5.16
CA LEU A 207 14.60 -2.10 3.85
C LEU A 207 15.55 -0.91 3.66
N SER A 208 15.06 0.29 3.94
CA SER A 208 15.79 1.54 3.74
C SER A 208 15.34 2.59 4.77
N PRO A 209 16.09 2.81 5.84
CA PRO A 209 15.77 3.85 6.83
C PRO A 209 15.59 5.24 6.21
N THR A 210 16.22 5.49 5.05
CA THR A 210 16.13 6.76 4.32
C THR A 210 14.80 6.94 3.57
N LEU A 211 14.14 5.85 3.13
CA LEU A 211 12.98 5.93 2.23
C LEU A 211 11.75 5.16 2.72
N ASP A 212 11.88 4.30 3.72
CA ASP A 212 10.78 3.49 4.23
C ASP A 212 9.67 4.35 4.83
N THR A 213 8.43 4.00 4.51
CA THR A 213 7.23 4.51 5.15
C THR A 213 6.29 3.35 5.48
N ALA A 214 5.60 3.42 6.60
CA ALA A 214 4.46 2.55 6.85
C ALA A 214 3.26 3.08 6.06
N GLY A 215 2.36 2.17 5.66
CA GLY A 215 1.17 2.54 4.92
C GLY A 215 0.09 1.46 5.00
N ILE A 216 -1.04 1.73 4.41
CA ILE A 216 -2.20 0.83 4.42
C ILE A 216 -2.78 0.66 3.02
N LEU A 217 -3.35 -0.52 2.79
CA LEU A 217 -4.22 -0.78 1.65
C LEU A 217 -5.65 -0.98 2.17
N THR A 218 -6.62 -0.54 1.37
CA THR A 218 -8.06 -0.62 1.68
C THR A 218 -8.88 -0.79 0.40
N ARG A 219 -10.19 -0.97 0.52
CA ARG A 219 -11.07 -1.06 -0.66
C ARG A 219 -11.57 0.30 -1.14
N THR A 220 -11.59 1.30 -0.22
CA THR A 220 -12.05 2.67 -0.54
C THR A 220 -11.13 3.71 0.11
N ALA A 221 -11.17 4.94 -0.40
CA ALA A 221 -10.47 6.06 0.20
C ALA A 221 -11.04 6.42 1.59
N GLU A 222 -12.35 6.24 1.81
CA GLU A 222 -12.98 6.44 3.12
C GLU A 222 -12.46 5.42 4.15
N ASP A 223 -12.29 4.14 3.76
CA ASP A 223 -11.66 3.13 4.63
C ASP A 223 -10.20 3.51 4.97
N ALA A 224 -9.45 4.07 3.98
CA ALA A 224 -8.09 4.56 4.23
C ALA A 224 -8.06 5.73 5.21
N LEU A 225 -9.01 6.66 5.14
CA LEU A 225 -9.15 7.76 6.09
C LEU A 225 -9.45 7.24 7.51
N LEU A 226 -10.35 6.27 7.64
CA LEU A 226 -10.69 5.65 8.93
C LEU A 226 -9.48 4.89 9.50
N GLY A 227 -8.76 4.14 8.66
CA GLY A 227 -7.52 3.46 9.02
C GLY A 227 -6.41 4.42 9.45
N PHE A 228 -6.27 5.54 8.75
CA PHE A 228 -5.34 6.61 9.12
C PHE A 228 -5.68 7.20 10.48
N CYS A 229 -6.95 7.54 10.74
CA CYS A 229 -7.38 8.04 12.05
C CYS A 229 -7.18 7.04 13.21
N ALA A 230 -7.22 5.74 12.91
CA ALA A 230 -6.98 4.72 13.92
C ALA A 230 -5.49 4.60 14.31
N ILE A 231 -4.59 4.85 13.35
CA ILE A 231 -3.14 4.63 13.53
C ILE A 231 -2.44 5.94 13.93
N ASP A 232 -2.79 7.06 13.32
CA ASP A 232 -2.07 8.32 13.46
C ASP A 232 -2.34 9.01 14.80
N PRO A 233 -1.32 9.23 15.66
CA PRO A 233 -1.54 9.79 17.00
C PRO A 233 -2.19 11.18 17.00
N ALA A 234 -1.96 11.98 15.95
CA ALA A 234 -2.53 13.34 15.87
C ALA A 234 -4.00 13.35 15.42
N TYR A 235 -4.50 12.21 14.91
CA TYR A 235 -5.86 12.09 14.35
C TYR A 235 -6.73 11.04 15.05
N GLN A 236 -6.22 10.35 16.05
CA GLN A 236 -7.05 9.45 16.90
C GLN A 236 -8.23 10.21 17.49
N GLY A 237 -9.44 9.67 17.29
CA GLY A 237 -10.68 10.29 17.74
C GLY A 237 -11.22 11.42 16.85
N ARG A 238 -10.48 11.84 15.80
CA ARG A 238 -10.86 12.94 14.90
C ARG A 238 -11.53 12.50 13.59
N GLN A 239 -11.91 11.23 13.46
CA GLN A 239 -12.55 10.70 12.25
C GLN A 239 -13.82 11.47 11.85
N ALA A 240 -14.64 11.88 12.80
CA ALA A 240 -15.86 12.66 12.52
C ALA A 240 -15.56 14.07 12.00
N GLU A 241 -14.47 14.69 12.45
CA GLU A 241 -14.00 15.98 11.95
C GLU A 241 -13.53 15.87 10.51
N LEU A 242 -12.66 14.92 10.19
CA LEU A 242 -12.18 14.70 8.83
C LEU A 242 -13.31 14.31 7.87
N MET A 243 -14.28 13.51 8.32
CA MET A 243 -15.44 13.17 7.50
C MET A 243 -16.29 14.40 7.16
N LYS A 244 -16.44 15.36 8.07
CA LYS A 244 -17.11 16.63 7.78
C LYS A 244 -16.31 17.47 6.78
N GLU A 245 -14.98 17.49 6.89
CA GLU A 245 -14.13 18.15 5.90
C GLU A 245 -14.35 17.57 4.51
N VAL A 246 -14.40 16.23 4.38
CA VAL A 246 -14.70 15.54 3.11
C VAL A 246 -16.07 15.95 2.54
N GLU A 247 -17.09 16.07 3.40
CA GLU A 247 -18.44 16.45 2.99
C GLU A 247 -18.54 17.91 2.53
N SER A 248 -17.79 18.80 3.16
CA SER A 248 -17.77 20.24 2.84
C SER A 248 -16.77 20.61 1.74
N LEU A 249 -15.89 19.70 1.33
CA LEU A 249 -14.86 19.96 0.33
C LEU A 249 -15.47 20.10 -1.06
N GLU A 250 -15.46 21.30 -1.61
CA GLU A 250 -15.97 21.57 -2.95
C GLU A 250 -14.94 21.11 -4.01
N PRO A 251 -15.37 20.44 -5.10
CA PRO A 251 -14.46 20.05 -6.18
C PRO A 251 -13.62 21.19 -6.73
N ALA A 252 -14.19 22.37 -6.87
CA ALA A 252 -13.50 23.56 -7.39
C ALA A 252 -12.37 24.10 -6.49
N SER A 253 -12.32 23.66 -5.23
CA SER A 253 -11.23 23.99 -4.31
C SER A 253 -10.02 23.07 -4.45
N ILE A 254 -10.15 21.96 -5.18
CA ILE A 254 -9.06 21.02 -5.43
C ILE A 254 -8.34 21.41 -6.71
N CYS A 255 -7.02 21.58 -6.65
CA CYS A 255 -6.16 21.86 -7.79
C CYS A 255 -5.16 20.74 -8.03
N ILE A 256 -5.23 20.11 -9.20
CA ILE A 256 -4.40 18.97 -9.58
C ILE A 256 -3.43 19.35 -10.70
N SER A 257 -2.13 19.13 -10.48
CA SER A 257 -1.10 19.22 -11.51
C SER A 257 -1.10 17.94 -12.35
N THR A 258 -1.11 18.10 -13.66
CA THR A 258 -0.95 17.05 -14.68
C THR A 258 0.13 17.48 -15.68
N GLY A 259 0.52 16.65 -16.63
CA GLY A 259 1.40 17.04 -17.73
C GLY A 259 2.90 16.84 -17.47
N ASP A 260 3.31 16.22 -16.36
CA ASP A 260 4.70 15.81 -16.19
C ASP A 260 5.00 14.58 -17.06
N THR A 261 5.58 14.80 -18.23
CA THR A 261 5.87 13.76 -19.24
C THR A 261 6.70 12.60 -18.68
N ASN A 262 7.58 12.85 -17.69
CA ASN A 262 8.37 11.79 -17.05
C ASN A 262 7.51 10.74 -16.36
N LEU A 263 6.28 11.09 -15.96
CA LEU A 263 5.33 10.21 -15.29
C LEU A 263 4.31 9.60 -16.26
N TRP A 264 4.11 10.20 -17.43
CA TRP A 264 3.08 9.80 -18.40
C TRP A 264 3.63 9.04 -19.59
N ASP A 265 4.83 9.41 -20.09
CA ASP A 265 5.43 8.78 -21.24
C ASP A 265 5.81 7.31 -20.99
N GLY A 266 5.74 6.49 -22.06
CA GLY A 266 6.14 5.09 -22.02
C GLY A 266 5.24 4.20 -21.16
N CYS A 267 3.99 4.57 -20.94
CA CYS A 267 2.96 3.68 -20.43
C CYS A 267 2.60 2.60 -21.47
N GLU A 268 2.28 1.40 -21.02
CA GLU A 268 1.68 0.39 -21.89
C GLU A 268 0.32 0.90 -22.44
N PRO A 269 -0.08 0.47 -23.64
CA PRO A 269 -1.28 0.98 -24.32
C PRO A 269 -2.54 0.89 -23.44
N GLY A 270 -3.32 1.97 -23.39
CA GLY A 270 -4.57 2.09 -22.64
C GLY A 270 -4.42 2.57 -21.20
N ILE A 271 -3.21 2.52 -20.60
CA ILE A 271 -3.03 2.92 -19.19
C ILE A 271 -3.15 4.44 -19.03
N ALA A 272 -2.43 5.21 -19.84
CA ALA A 272 -2.48 6.67 -19.77
C ALA A 272 -3.88 7.17 -20.10
N GLU A 273 -4.48 6.66 -21.16
CA GLU A 273 -5.81 7.04 -21.65
C GLU A 273 -6.92 6.81 -20.59
N ILE A 274 -6.87 5.70 -19.86
CA ILE A 274 -7.82 5.41 -18.77
C ILE A 274 -7.67 6.43 -17.63
N VAL A 275 -6.44 6.82 -17.29
CA VAL A 275 -6.20 7.82 -16.25
C VAL A 275 -6.59 9.21 -16.72
N GLU A 276 -6.34 9.56 -17.99
CA GLU A 276 -6.79 10.82 -18.61
C GLU A 276 -8.32 10.93 -18.62
N GLU A 277 -9.01 9.84 -18.93
CA GLU A 277 -10.48 9.81 -18.87
C GLU A 277 -10.99 10.11 -17.46
N ALA A 278 -10.39 9.47 -16.43
CA ALA A 278 -10.75 9.74 -15.04
C ALA A 278 -10.46 11.20 -14.63
N LEU A 279 -9.34 11.77 -15.05
CA LEU A 279 -9.04 13.19 -14.82
C LEU A 279 -10.03 14.10 -15.57
N GLY A 280 -10.47 13.71 -16.77
CA GLY A 280 -11.53 14.40 -17.51
C GLY A 280 -12.88 14.37 -16.78
N GLU A 281 -13.24 13.26 -16.13
CA GLU A 281 -14.43 13.18 -15.26
C GLU A 281 -14.33 14.17 -14.09
N LEU A 282 -13.16 14.23 -13.43
CA LEU A 282 -12.90 15.18 -12.35
C LEU A 282 -13.00 16.63 -12.82
N GLY A 283 -12.44 16.97 -13.99
CA GLY A 283 -12.53 18.30 -14.58
C GLY A 283 -13.99 18.69 -14.87
N ARG A 284 -14.77 17.79 -15.42
CA ARG A 284 -16.23 18.00 -15.65
C ARG A 284 -17.00 18.20 -14.33
N ALA A 285 -16.56 17.60 -13.24
CA ALA A 285 -17.12 17.79 -11.90
C ALA A 285 -16.64 19.07 -11.22
N GLY A 286 -15.76 19.86 -11.85
CA GLY A 286 -15.31 21.16 -11.38
C GLY A 286 -13.93 21.15 -10.69
N VAL A 287 -13.21 20.01 -10.61
CA VAL A 287 -11.84 19.96 -10.10
C VAL A 287 -10.92 20.75 -11.06
N ARG A 288 -10.06 21.60 -10.51
CA ARG A 288 -9.15 22.43 -11.33
C ARG A 288 -7.96 21.57 -11.78
N MET A 289 -7.72 21.52 -13.09
CA MET A 289 -6.55 20.89 -13.69
C MET A 289 -5.56 21.96 -14.16
N VAL A 290 -4.28 21.76 -13.86
CA VAL A 290 -3.18 22.64 -14.28
C VAL A 290 -2.09 21.79 -14.91
N GLU A 291 -1.75 22.09 -16.15
CA GLU A 291 -0.57 21.48 -16.78
C GLU A 291 0.69 22.14 -16.19
N SER A 292 1.50 21.32 -15.54
CA SER A 292 2.77 21.78 -14.98
C SER A 292 3.75 20.62 -14.83
N THR A 293 5.02 20.86 -15.13
CA THR A 293 6.11 19.92 -14.96
C THR A 293 6.71 20.07 -13.57
N VAL A 294 7.02 18.96 -12.93
CA VAL A 294 7.74 18.91 -11.66
C VAL A 294 9.21 18.67 -11.97
N SER A 295 10.05 19.70 -11.87
CA SER A 295 11.45 19.67 -12.29
C SER A 295 12.30 18.60 -11.61
N GLU A 296 11.89 18.18 -10.40
CA GLU A 296 12.58 17.18 -9.58
C GLU A 296 12.29 15.73 -10.01
N THR A 297 11.25 15.49 -10.81
CA THR A 297 10.77 14.14 -11.15
C THR A 297 11.81 13.35 -11.95
N GLU A 298 12.39 13.96 -12.98
CA GLU A 298 13.41 13.31 -13.80
C GLU A 298 14.62 12.85 -12.97
N GLN A 299 15.11 13.74 -12.11
CA GLN A 299 16.25 13.43 -11.22
C GLN A 299 15.89 12.35 -10.19
N ALA A 300 14.65 12.34 -9.69
CA ALA A 300 14.17 11.33 -8.76
C ALA A 300 14.13 9.94 -9.41
N ILE A 301 13.64 9.84 -10.65
CA ILE A 301 13.60 8.61 -11.44
C ILE A 301 15.03 8.14 -11.76
N GLU A 302 15.91 9.07 -12.19
CA GLU A 302 17.29 8.73 -12.50
C GLU A 302 18.06 8.24 -11.27
N LEU A 303 17.89 8.89 -10.12
CA LEU A 303 18.52 8.46 -8.86
C LEU A 303 18.11 7.01 -8.48
N PHE A 304 16.88 6.62 -8.79
CA PHE A 304 16.43 5.25 -8.62
C PHE A 304 17.07 4.30 -9.65
N ARG A 305 17.17 4.72 -10.91
CA ARG A 305 17.65 3.90 -12.04
C ARG A 305 19.13 3.56 -11.93
N ILE A 306 19.97 4.48 -11.50
CA ILE A 306 21.43 4.28 -11.37
C ILE A 306 21.83 3.36 -10.21
N GLY A 307 20.87 2.81 -9.48
CA GLY A 307 21.10 1.90 -8.37
C GLY A 307 20.67 2.49 -7.03
N SER A 308 19.84 1.73 -6.37
CA SER A 308 19.02 2.24 -5.28
C SER A 308 19.79 2.44 -3.97
N VAL A 309 19.54 3.55 -3.30
CA VAL A 309 19.89 3.74 -1.89
C VAL A 309 19.38 2.57 -1.03
N PRO A 310 18.13 2.07 -1.23
CA PRO A 310 17.65 0.89 -0.49
C PRO A 310 18.51 -0.36 -0.58
N GLY A 311 19.12 -0.63 -1.74
CA GLY A 311 19.99 -1.81 -1.88
C GLY A 311 21.27 -1.72 -1.07
N ILE A 312 21.82 -0.51 -0.93
CA ILE A 312 23.03 -0.26 -0.12
C ILE A 312 22.71 -0.41 1.35
N GLU A 313 21.60 0.21 1.80
CA GLU A 313 21.17 0.18 3.20
C GLU A 313 20.75 -1.22 3.64
N LEU A 314 20.00 -1.95 2.82
CA LEU A 314 19.66 -3.34 3.09
C LEU A 314 20.89 -4.23 3.20
N LYS A 315 21.84 -4.07 2.27
CA LYS A 315 23.08 -4.85 2.30
C LYS A 315 23.86 -4.62 3.58
N GLU A 316 24.06 -3.36 3.96
CA GLU A 316 24.74 -3.00 5.20
C GLU A 316 24.03 -3.62 6.42
N PHE A 317 22.70 -3.42 6.49
CA PHE A 317 21.90 -3.96 7.58
C PHE A 317 22.01 -5.49 7.71
N LEU A 318 21.90 -6.21 6.59
CA LEU A 318 22.02 -7.66 6.60
C LEU A 318 23.44 -8.12 7.00
N MET A 319 24.48 -7.48 6.49
CA MET A 319 25.87 -7.82 6.85
C MET A 319 26.14 -7.62 8.33
N SER A 320 25.61 -6.55 8.91
CA SER A 320 25.85 -6.19 10.31
C SER A 320 24.97 -6.98 11.29
N ASN A 321 23.74 -7.34 10.92
CA ASN A 321 22.76 -7.89 11.86
C ASN A 321 22.32 -9.33 11.51
N LEU A 322 22.33 -9.72 10.24
CA LEU A 322 21.76 -10.97 9.73
C LEU A 322 22.64 -11.61 8.64
N PRO A 323 23.97 -11.80 8.84
CA PRO A 323 24.88 -12.22 7.76
C PRO A 323 24.50 -13.58 7.14
N SER A 324 24.00 -14.54 7.94
CA SER A 324 23.61 -15.85 7.43
C SER A 324 22.32 -15.85 6.57
N TRP A 325 21.57 -14.77 6.57
CA TRP A 325 20.37 -14.61 5.70
C TRP A 325 20.75 -14.22 4.27
N ILE A 326 21.90 -13.59 4.05
CA ILE A 326 22.40 -13.24 2.71
C ILE A 326 22.67 -14.51 1.89
N GLU A 327 23.18 -15.57 2.53
CA GLU A 327 23.53 -16.83 1.87
C GLU A 327 22.29 -17.59 1.34
N THR A 328 21.14 -17.36 1.95
CA THR A 328 19.86 -18.03 1.59
C THR A 328 18.90 -17.09 0.87
N ALA A 329 19.34 -15.91 0.44
CA ALA A 329 18.49 -14.95 -0.23
C ALA A 329 17.97 -15.48 -1.58
N ASP A 330 16.72 -15.13 -1.90
CA ASP A 330 16.13 -15.35 -3.21
C ASP A 330 17.09 -14.91 -4.32
N PRO A 331 17.28 -15.67 -5.40
CA PRO A 331 18.23 -15.33 -6.46
C PRO A 331 18.07 -13.92 -7.04
N VAL A 332 16.83 -13.45 -7.19
CA VAL A 332 16.55 -12.08 -7.67
C VAL A 332 16.97 -11.04 -6.63
N VAL A 333 16.60 -11.23 -5.37
CA VAL A 333 16.95 -10.34 -4.25
C VAL A 333 18.46 -10.35 -4.02
N GLY A 334 19.08 -11.52 -3.98
CA GLY A 334 20.54 -11.69 -3.80
C GLY A 334 21.35 -11.00 -4.90
N SER A 335 20.92 -11.09 -6.17
CA SER A 335 21.57 -10.40 -7.28
C SER A 335 21.54 -8.87 -7.12
N ARG A 336 20.41 -8.32 -6.65
CA ARG A 336 20.25 -6.88 -6.40
C ARG A 336 21.05 -6.40 -5.19
N ILE A 337 21.14 -7.19 -4.11
CA ILE A 337 22.01 -6.92 -2.97
C ILE A 337 23.48 -6.90 -3.43
N LYS A 338 23.89 -7.86 -4.27
CA LYS A 338 25.25 -7.94 -4.82
C LYS A 338 25.58 -6.74 -5.71
N SER A 339 24.68 -6.29 -6.57
CA SER A 339 24.89 -5.14 -7.44
C SER A 339 25.15 -3.83 -6.67
N SER A 340 24.59 -3.71 -5.46
CA SER A 340 24.81 -2.54 -4.58
C SER A 340 26.24 -2.43 -4.06
N SER A 341 27.09 -3.44 -4.28
CA SER A 341 28.49 -3.47 -3.78
C SER A 341 29.44 -2.55 -4.54
N SER A 342 29.06 -2.05 -5.71
CA SER A 342 29.87 -1.17 -6.54
C SER A 342 29.84 0.31 -6.15
N VAL A 343 28.99 0.67 -5.19
CA VAL A 343 28.81 2.06 -4.73
C VAL A 343 29.68 2.31 -3.52
N ASP A 344 30.58 3.29 -3.61
CA ASP A 344 31.41 3.70 -2.48
C ASP A 344 30.69 4.66 -1.53
N ALA A 345 31.28 4.92 -0.35
CA ALA A 345 30.71 5.78 0.66
C ALA A 345 30.52 7.24 0.20
N GLY A 346 31.42 7.73 -0.66
CA GLY A 346 31.33 9.10 -1.21
C GLY A 346 30.11 9.27 -2.11
N GLU A 347 29.89 8.32 -3.01
CA GLU A 347 28.75 8.29 -3.90
C GLU A 347 27.42 8.09 -3.12
N TYR A 348 27.40 7.21 -2.11
CA TYR A 348 26.24 7.06 -1.24
C TYR A 348 25.88 8.39 -0.55
N LEU A 349 26.84 9.05 0.07
CA LEU A 349 26.62 10.35 0.72
C LEU A 349 26.20 11.45 -0.26
N ARG A 350 26.72 11.41 -1.50
CA ARG A 350 26.26 12.32 -2.58
C ARG A 350 24.79 12.08 -2.88
N ARG A 351 24.34 10.82 -3.02
CA ARG A 351 22.93 10.48 -3.26
C ARG A 351 22.03 10.94 -2.14
N LEU A 352 22.42 10.79 -0.88
CA LEU A 352 21.64 11.30 0.26
C LEU A 352 21.47 12.81 0.23
N ARG A 353 22.52 13.56 -0.16
CA ARG A 353 22.41 15.02 -0.33
C ARG A 353 21.44 15.39 -1.46
N VAL A 354 21.49 14.66 -2.57
CA VAL A 354 20.55 14.89 -3.70
C VAL A 354 19.13 14.60 -3.26
N LEU A 355 18.86 13.48 -2.61
CA LEU A 355 17.54 13.15 -2.05
C LEU A 355 16.99 14.29 -1.18
N LYS A 356 17.79 14.76 -0.22
CA LYS A 356 17.39 15.83 0.69
C LYS A 356 17.09 17.13 -0.07
N LYS A 357 17.89 17.45 -1.08
CA LYS A 357 17.69 18.65 -1.91
C LYS A 357 16.39 18.55 -2.70
N LEU A 358 16.16 17.43 -3.42
CA LEU A 358 14.95 17.23 -4.21
C LEU A 358 13.67 17.27 -3.35
N ALA A 359 13.69 16.62 -2.18
CA ALA A 359 12.57 16.65 -1.24
C ALA A 359 12.28 18.07 -0.68
N SER A 360 13.29 18.93 -0.58
CA SER A 360 13.12 20.33 -0.20
C SER A 360 12.58 21.18 -1.34
N ASP A 361 13.15 21.03 -2.54
CA ASP A 361 12.86 21.90 -3.69
C ASP A 361 11.41 21.70 -4.18
N VAL A 362 10.93 20.46 -4.23
CA VAL A 362 9.57 20.13 -4.69
C VAL A 362 8.46 20.78 -3.85
N GLN A 363 8.75 21.18 -2.60
CA GLN A 363 7.73 21.76 -1.73
C GLN A 363 7.14 23.08 -2.29
N SER A 364 7.90 23.82 -3.08
CA SER A 364 7.45 25.05 -3.73
C SER A 364 6.39 24.81 -4.80
N HIS A 365 6.39 23.62 -5.44
CA HIS A 365 5.38 23.25 -6.42
C HIS A 365 3.97 23.26 -5.80
N PHE A 366 3.86 22.86 -4.54
CA PHE A 366 2.59 22.83 -3.80
C PHE A 366 2.09 24.19 -3.28
N GLU A 367 2.73 25.29 -3.65
CA GLU A 367 2.20 26.63 -3.40
C GLU A 367 1.07 26.98 -4.39
N THR A 368 1.05 26.34 -5.56
CA THR A 368 0.10 26.61 -6.64
C THR A 368 -0.90 25.48 -6.90
N VAL A 369 -0.57 24.26 -6.49
CA VAL A 369 -1.41 23.07 -6.65
C VAL A 369 -1.53 22.29 -5.34
N ASP A 370 -2.57 21.48 -5.21
CA ASP A 370 -2.76 20.61 -4.04
C ASP A 370 -2.15 19.23 -4.26
N LEU A 371 -2.26 18.69 -5.48
CA LEU A 371 -1.88 17.34 -5.85
C LEU A 371 -1.14 17.29 -7.18
N ILE A 372 -0.23 16.32 -7.31
CA ILE A 372 0.34 15.88 -8.58
C ILE A 372 -0.34 14.56 -8.94
N ALA A 373 -0.87 14.45 -10.17
CA ALA A 373 -1.55 13.26 -10.65
C ALA A 373 -0.80 12.59 -11.80
N CYS A 374 -0.76 11.26 -11.77
CA CYS A 374 -0.21 10.45 -12.86
C CYS A 374 -0.78 9.01 -12.81
N PRO A 375 -0.58 8.20 -13.86
CA PRO A 375 -0.76 6.75 -13.74
C PRO A 375 0.07 6.20 -12.59
N THR A 376 -0.54 5.38 -11.72
CA THR A 376 0.22 4.76 -10.60
C THR A 376 1.36 3.91 -11.16
N LEU A 377 1.07 3.12 -12.17
CA LEU A 377 2.03 2.23 -12.84
C LEU A 377 1.97 2.46 -14.35
N PRO A 378 3.12 2.42 -15.04
CA PRO A 378 3.17 2.48 -16.50
C PRO A 378 2.97 1.12 -17.17
N ILE A 379 2.86 0.03 -16.41
CA ILE A 379 2.73 -1.34 -16.92
C ILE A 379 1.57 -2.08 -16.27
N SER A 380 0.98 -2.99 -17.01
CA SER A 380 0.05 -4.00 -16.49
C SER A 380 0.77 -5.06 -15.66
N PRO A 381 0.07 -5.76 -14.74
CA PRO A 381 0.65 -6.88 -14.00
C PRO A 381 1.14 -7.98 -14.94
N PRO A 382 2.47 -8.27 -15.02
CA PRO A 382 2.99 -9.34 -15.88
C PRO A 382 2.58 -10.72 -15.38
N ALA A 383 2.60 -11.72 -16.28
CA ALA A 383 2.48 -13.11 -15.88
C ALA A 383 3.70 -13.54 -15.05
N LEU A 384 3.48 -14.38 -14.02
CA LEU A 384 4.57 -14.86 -13.16
C LEU A 384 5.68 -15.55 -13.98
N ALA A 385 5.31 -16.28 -15.03
CA ALA A 385 6.27 -16.96 -15.90
C ALA A 385 7.23 -15.99 -16.61
N GLU A 386 6.83 -14.75 -16.87
CA GLU A 386 7.65 -13.73 -17.53
C GLU A 386 8.69 -13.10 -16.57
N VAL A 387 8.47 -13.20 -15.27
CA VAL A 387 9.26 -12.49 -14.25
C VAL A 387 9.84 -13.42 -13.17
N SER A 388 9.82 -14.73 -13.40
CA SER A 388 10.39 -15.72 -12.48
C SER A 388 11.92 -15.81 -12.57
N ALA A 389 12.53 -15.39 -13.69
CA ALA A 389 13.97 -15.32 -13.89
C ALA A 389 14.47 -13.87 -13.77
N VAL A 390 15.76 -13.71 -13.39
CA VAL A 390 16.36 -12.38 -13.16
C VAL A 390 16.28 -11.48 -14.39
N GLU A 391 16.50 -12.03 -15.59
CA GLU A 391 16.51 -11.30 -16.86
C GLU A 391 15.13 -10.71 -17.19
N GLY A 392 14.05 -11.45 -16.95
CA GLY A 392 12.69 -10.96 -17.16
C GLY A 392 12.22 -10.06 -16.02
N TYR A 393 12.67 -10.33 -14.80
CA TYR A 393 12.27 -9.58 -13.61
C TYR A 393 12.79 -8.13 -13.62
N ALA A 394 14.08 -7.93 -13.89
CA ALA A 394 14.75 -6.64 -13.67
C ALA A 394 14.08 -5.47 -14.43
N PRO A 395 13.83 -5.55 -15.74
CA PRO A 395 13.22 -4.44 -16.49
C PRO A 395 11.77 -4.18 -16.04
N ARG A 396 10.98 -5.23 -15.77
CA ARG A 396 9.59 -5.11 -15.31
C ARG A 396 9.50 -4.53 -13.90
N ASN A 397 10.44 -4.90 -13.01
CA ASN A 397 10.51 -4.34 -11.66
C ASN A 397 10.86 -2.83 -11.68
N VAL A 398 11.81 -2.40 -12.51
CA VAL A 398 12.14 -0.97 -12.66
C VAL A 398 10.93 -0.21 -13.22
N ALA A 399 10.28 -0.74 -14.24
CA ALA A 399 9.10 -0.13 -14.84
C ALA A 399 7.95 0.00 -13.81
N SER A 400 7.67 -1.06 -13.04
CA SER A 400 6.58 -1.02 -12.03
C SER A 400 6.79 0.00 -10.90
N LEU A 401 8.01 0.41 -10.65
CA LEU A 401 8.36 1.35 -9.57
C LEU A 401 8.60 2.78 -10.07
N ARG A 402 8.67 3.01 -11.39
CA ARG A 402 9.09 4.29 -11.99
C ARG A 402 8.29 5.49 -11.46
N ASN A 403 6.97 5.41 -11.48
CA ASN A 403 6.10 6.50 -11.10
C ASN A 403 5.95 6.61 -9.57
N THR A 404 5.94 5.47 -8.88
CA THR A 404 5.72 5.44 -7.43
C THR A 404 6.94 5.88 -6.64
N VAL A 405 8.17 5.59 -7.11
CA VAL A 405 9.40 5.96 -6.42
C VAL A 405 9.56 7.48 -6.23
N VAL A 406 8.99 8.26 -7.13
CA VAL A 406 8.99 9.73 -7.05
C VAL A 406 8.42 10.21 -5.72
N GLY A 407 7.30 9.63 -5.27
CA GLY A 407 6.71 9.95 -3.97
C GLY A 407 7.62 9.67 -2.77
N ASN A 408 8.49 8.64 -2.85
CA ASN A 408 9.45 8.34 -1.77
C ASN A 408 10.66 9.25 -1.83
N VAL A 409 11.27 9.41 -3.01
CA VAL A 409 12.46 10.26 -3.22
C VAL A 409 12.18 11.71 -2.87
N LEU A 410 10.99 12.21 -3.20
CA LEU A 410 10.57 13.57 -2.89
C LEU A 410 9.93 13.72 -1.50
N GLY A 411 9.85 12.65 -0.71
CA GLY A 411 9.31 12.66 0.66
C GLY A 411 7.81 12.93 0.77
N LEU A 412 7.07 12.87 -0.34
CA LEU A 412 5.66 13.21 -0.45
C LEU A 412 4.76 12.15 0.19
N CYS A 413 3.55 12.51 0.64
CA CYS A 413 2.49 11.53 0.84
C CYS A 413 1.88 11.15 -0.51
N GLY A 414 1.27 9.96 -0.60
CA GLY A 414 0.70 9.49 -1.85
C GLY A 414 -0.40 8.47 -1.66
N ILE A 415 -1.39 8.52 -2.55
CA ILE A 415 -2.48 7.53 -2.59
C ILE A 415 -2.69 7.07 -4.03
N THR A 416 -3.05 5.80 -4.22
CA THR A 416 -3.54 5.29 -5.50
C THR A 416 -5.02 4.95 -5.40
N LEU A 417 -5.79 5.33 -6.42
CA LEU A 417 -7.22 5.02 -6.57
C LEU A 417 -7.40 4.19 -7.84
N PRO A 418 -8.16 3.07 -7.79
CA PRO A 418 -8.51 2.33 -9.00
C PRO A 418 -9.47 3.12 -9.89
N VAL A 419 -9.13 3.27 -11.19
CA VAL A 419 -9.91 4.11 -12.10
C VAL A 419 -10.44 3.39 -13.36
N GLY A 420 -9.98 2.17 -13.63
CA GLY A 420 -10.45 1.39 -14.77
C GLY A 420 -9.76 0.05 -14.90
N LEU A 421 -10.09 -0.68 -15.96
CA LEU A 421 -9.42 -1.92 -16.36
C LEU A 421 -8.79 -1.72 -17.74
N ASP A 422 -7.56 -2.18 -17.93
CA ASP A 422 -6.92 -2.21 -19.25
C ASP A 422 -7.55 -3.25 -20.18
N ALA A 423 -7.07 -3.32 -21.42
CA ALA A 423 -7.60 -4.24 -22.42
C ALA A 423 -7.43 -5.73 -22.05
N SER A 424 -6.54 -6.06 -21.11
CA SER A 424 -6.36 -7.41 -20.56
C SER A 424 -7.20 -7.68 -19.30
N GLY A 425 -8.02 -6.72 -18.88
CA GLY A 425 -8.86 -6.81 -17.69
C GLY A 425 -8.11 -6.57 -16.38
N MET A 426 -6.91 -5.99 -16.44
CA MET A 426 -6.12 -5.69 -15.24
C MET A 426 -6.40 -4.27 -14.73
N PRO A 427 -6.40 -4.06 -13.40
CA PRO A 427 -6.66 -2.76 -12.80
C PRO A 427 -5.64 -1.69 -13.19
N VAL A 428 -6.14 -0.50 -13.47
CA VAL A 428 -5.36 0.73 -13.68
C VAL A 428 -5.64 1.68 -12.53
N GLY A 429 -4.59 2.32 -12.00
CA GLY A 429 -4.68 3.24 -10.87
C GLY A 429 -4.25 4.65 -11.22
N LEU A 430 -4.98 5.62 -10.66
CA LEU A 430 -4.61 7.03 -10.58
C LEU A 430 -3.80 7.25 -9.30
N GLN A 431 -2.55 7.69 -9.42
CA GLN A 431 -1.73 8.13 -8.30
C GLN A 431 -1.93 9.63 -8.06
N LEU A 432 -2.16 9.99 -6.81
CA LEU A 432 -2.20 11.35 -6.31
C LEU A 432 -1.09 11.53 -5.28
N LEU A 433 -0.17 12.45 -5.53
CA LEU A 433 0.92 12.82 -4.62
C LEU A 433 0.61 14.17 -3.99
N GLY A 434 0.69 14.25 -2.67
CA GLY A 434 0.47 15.47 -1.88
C GLY A 434 1.74 15.96 -1.20
N LYS A 435 1.74 17.20 -0.79
CA LYS A 435 2.84 17.85 -0.04
C LYS A 435 3.25 17.02 1.17
N HIS A 436 4.54 17.02 1.50
CA HIS A 436 5.03 16.38 2.73
C HIS A 436 4.26 16.88 3.96
N GLY A 437 3.78 15.97 4.81
CA GLY A 437 3.02 16.28 6.02
C GLY A 437 1.53 16.60 5.81
N SER A 438 1.03 16.60 4.57
CA SER A 438 -0.38 16.89 4.26
C SER A 438 -1.27 15.64 4.13
N ASP A 439 -0.92 14.55 4.80
CA ASP A 439 -1.58 13.24 4.67
C ASP A 439 -3.09 13.29 4.87
N ALA A 440 -3.57 13.99 5.91
CA ALA A 440 -5.00 14.13 6.17
C ALA A 440 -5.72 14.92 5.06
N LYS A 441 -5.10 16.00 4.55
CA LYS A 441 -5.62 16.78 3.41
C LYS A 441 -5.66 15.94 2.15
N LEU A 442 -4.61 15.15 1.86
CA LEU A 442 -4.59 14.20 0.76
C LEU A 442 -5.75 13.20 0.85
N LEU A 443 -5.99 12.63 2.04
CA LEU A 443 -7.08 11.67 2.27
C LEU A 443 -8.46 12.33 2.08
N SER A 444 -8.68 13.53 2.60
CA SER A 444 -9.93 14.28 2.41
C SER A 444 -10.21 14.52 0.91
N MET A 445 -9.19 14.94 0.16
CA MET A 445 -9.30 15.13 -1.30
C MET A 445 -9.50 13.79 -2.03
N ALA A 446 -8.80 12.73 -1.66
CA ALA A 446 -8.96 11.41 -2.26
C ALA A 446 -10.36 10.83 -2.04
N CYS A 447 -10.93 10.99 -0.84
CA CYS A 447 -12.33 10.62 -0.57
C CYS A 447 -13.31 11.41 -1.46
N ARG A 448 -13.08 12.72 -1.64
CA ARG A 448 -13.91 13.54 -2.52
C ARG A 448 -13.78 13.13 -3.98
N ILE A 449 -12.57 12.86 -4.44
CA ILE A 449 -12.26 12.37 -5.78
C ILE A 449 -12.93 11.00 -6.02
N GLU A 450 -12.81 10.06 -5.07
CA GLU A 450 -13.46 8.75 -5.17
C GLU A 450 -14.99 8.87 -5.22
N LYS A 451 -15.60 9.81 -4.49
CA LYS A 451 -17.05 10.06 -4.59
C LYS A 451 -17.48 10.52 -5.99
N ILE A 452 -16.62 11.21 -6.72
CA ILE A 452 -16.89 11.64 -8.12
C ILE A 452 -16.67 10.47 -9.08
N LEU A 453 -15.54 9.78 -8.96
CA LEU A 453 -15.16 8.71 -9.88
C LEU A 453 -15.90 7.39 -9.62
N GLY A 454 -16.34 7.15 -8.40
CA GLY A 454 -16.83 5.87 -7.92
C GLY A 454 -15.73 5.02 -7.26
N THR A 455 -16.17 4.13 -6.36
CA THR A 455 -15.28 3.20 -5.66
C THR A 455 -14.71 2.13 -6.60
N SER A 456 -13.67 1.42 -6.16
CA SER A 456 -13.12 0.26 -6.88
C SER A 456 -14.21 -0.70 -7.36
N ARG A 457 -15.14 -1.05 -6.48
CA ARG A 457 -16.25 -1.97 -6.80
C ARG A 457 -17.16 -1.44 -7.90
N GLN A 458 -17.42 -0.15 -7.92
CA GLN A 458 -18.25 0.52 -8.95
C GLN A 458 -17.52 0.63 -10.28
N ARG A 459 -16.21 0.90 -10.27
CA ARG A 459 -15.40 1.08 -11.47
C ARG A 459 -14.96 -0.23 -12.12
N LEU A 460 -14.55 -1.20 -11.31
CA LEU A 460 -13.93 -2.43 -11.78
C LEU A 460 -14.87 -3.65 -11.70
N GLY A 461 -15.87 -3.61 -10.83
CA GLY A 461 -16.74 -4.75 -10.55
C GLY A 461 -16.10 -5.76 -9.59
N ILE A 462 -16.38 -7.04 -9.81
CA ILE A 462 -15.83 -8.16 -9.03
C ILE A 462 -14.64 -8.75 -9.78
N ALA A 463 -13.54 -9.01 -9.05
CA ALA A 463 -12.39 -9.69 -9.63
C ALA A 463 -12.78 -11.11 -10.09
N PRO A 464 -12.30 -11.56 -11.28
CA PRO A 464 -12.72 -12.83 -11.89
C PRO A 464 -12.57 -14.07 -11.01
N CYS A 465 -11.58 -14.11 -10.12
CA CYS A 465 -11.39 -15.24 -9.19
C CYS A 465 -12.53 -15.40 -8.15
N PHE A 466 -13.48 -14.44 -8.08
CA PHE A 466 -14.60 -14.44 -7.14
C PHE A 466 -15.98 -14.42 -7.83
N LYS A 467 -16.01 -14.49 -9.17
CA LYS A 467 -17.24 -14.69 -9.98
C LYS A 467 -17.56 -16.20 -10.11
#